data_60cce71728717c4042a98f8fefede8e6
#
_entry.id   60cce71728717c4042a98f8fefede8e6
#
_cell.length_a   1.000
_cell.length_b   1.000
_cell.length_c   1.000
_cell.angle_alpha   90.00
_cell.angle_beta   90.00
_cell.angle_gamma   90.00
#
_symmetry.space_group_name_H-M   'P 1'
#
loop_
_entity.id
_entity.type
_entity.pdbx_description
1 polymer ?
#
loop_
_entity_poly.entity_id
_entity_poly.type
_entity_poly.pdbx_seq_one_letter_code
_entity_poly.pdbx_strand_id
1 'polypeptide(L)' 'VMRFASVETLLKRKREYVETDTNPDSVQKHKRDIEVIEKWIKENSK' A
#
# COMPACT_ATOMS: atom_id res chain seq x y z
N VAL A 1 -7.16 14.93 13.15
CA VAL A 1 -6.48 14.98 11.88
C VAL A 1 -6.45 13.61 11.24
N MET A 2 -7.27 13.43 10.25
CA MET A 2 -7.48 12.11 9.67
C MET A 2 -6.99 11.97 8.24
N ARG A 3 -5.96 12.70 7.91
CA ARG A 3 -5.48 12.73 6.53
C ARG A 3 -4.94 11.40 6.06
N PHE A 4 -4.36 10.64 6.97
CA PHE A 4 -3.78 9.35 6.59
C PHE A 4 -4.80 8.24 6.50
N ALA A 5 -6.04 8.50 6.90
CA ALA A 5 -7.05 7.45 6.87
C ALA A 5 -7.25 6.91 5.46
N SER A 6 -7.31 7.77 4.46
CA SER A 6 -7.48 7.34 3.07
C SER A 6 -6.28 6.55 2.58
N VAL A 7 -5.09 7.00 2.96
CA VAL A 7 -3.86 6.33 2.54
C VAL A 7 -3.77 4.95 3.19
N GLU A 8 -4.12 4.87 4.46
CA GLU A 8 -4.09 3.59 5.16
C GLU A 8 -5.11 2.62 4.57
N THR A 9 -6.28 3.11 4.21
CA THR A 9 -7.29 2.28 3.57
C THR A 9 -6.79 1.75 2.23
N LEU A 10 -6.16 2.61 1.46
CA LEU A 10 -5.60 2.21 0.18
C LEU A 10 -4.50 1.15 0.37
N LEU A 11 -3.65 1.36 1.36
CA LEU A 11 -2.58 0.44 1.66
C LEU A 11 -3.14 -0.94 2.05
N LYS A 12 -4.18 -0.94 2.87
CA LYS A 12 -4.82 -2.18 3.29
C LYS A 12 -5.38 -2.93 2.08
N ARG A 13 -6.03 -2.22 1.18
CA ARG A 13 -6.58 -2.85 -0.02
C ARG A 13 -5.50 -3.45 -0.89
N LYS A 14 -4.40 -2.74 -1.06
CA LYS A 14 -3.31 -3.25 -1.87
C LYS A 14 -2.68 -4.49 -1.26
N ARG A 15 -2.60 -4.54 0.05
CA ARG A 15 -2.10 -5.73 0.74
C ARG A 15 -3.03 -6.92 0.49
N GLU A 16 -4.33 -6.68 0.51
CA GLU A 16 -5.29 -7.73 0.21
C GLU A 16 -5.12 -8.24 -1.22
N TYR A 17 -4.92 -7.32 -2.16
CA TYR A 17 -4.68 -7.72 -3.54
C TYR A 17 -3.46 -8.62 -3.66
N VAL A 18 -2.40 -8.29 -2.94
CA VAL A 18 -1.19 -9.10 -2.96
C VAL A 18 -1.48 -10.52 -2.45
N GLU A 19 -2.32 -10.65 -1.45
CA GLU A 19 -2.65 -11.96 -0.90
C GLU A 19 -3.57 -12.77 -1.80
N THR A 20 -4.52 -12.11 -2.47
CA THR A 20 -5.54 -12.80 -3.26
C THR A 20 -5.18 -12.90 -4.73
N ASP A 21 -4.31 -12.04 -5.22
CA ASP A 21 -3.94 -12.05 -6.63
C ASP A 21 -2.98 -13.20 -6.91
N THR A 22 -3.28 -13.94 -7.96
CA THR A 22 -2.43 -15.08 -8.36
C THR A 22 -1.45 -14.71 -9.45
N ASN A 23 -1.58 -13.52 -10.03
CA ASN A 23 -0.69 -13.09 -11.11
C ASN A 23 0.58 -12.49 -10.53
N PRO A 24 1.75 -13.10 -10.75
CA PRO A 24 3.00 -12.61 -10.16
C PRO A 24 3.36 -11.20 -10.60
N ASP A 25 3.05 -10.84 -11.83
CA ASP A 25 3.36 -9.50 -12.32
C ASP A 25 2.53 -8.45 -11.57
N SER A 26 1.25 -8.72 -11.41
CA SER A 26 0.37 -7.81 -10.66
C SER A 26 0.80 -7.73 -9.20
N VAL A 27 1.13 -8.86 -8.61
CA VAL A 27 1.58 -8.89 -7.22
C VAL A 27 2.82 -8.03 -7.03
N GLN A 28 3.77 -8.12 -7.95
CA GLN A 28 4.97 -7.30 -7.86
C GLN A 28 4.66 -5.81 -7.93
N LYS A 29 3.74 -5.43 -8.80
CA LYS A 29 3.35 -4.03 -8.91
C LYS A 29 2.70 -3.55 -7.62
N HIS A 30 1.83 -4.36 -7.06
CA HIS A 30 1.17 -4.00 -5.81
C HIS A 30 2.19 -3.88 -4.66
N LYS A 31 3.14 -4.80 -4.60
CA LYS A 31 4.17 -4.74 -3.58
C LYS A 31 4.98 -3.46 -3.68
N ARG A 32 5.33 -3.08 -4.88
CA ARG A 32 6.09 -1.85 -5.08
C ARG A 32 5.29 -0.63 -4.63
N ASP A 33 4.01 -0.59 -4.99
CA ASP A 33 3.15 0.51 -4.55
C ASP A 33 3.08 0.57 -3.03
N ILE A 34 2.96 -0.59 -2.39
CA ILE A 34 2.92 -0.66 -0.94
C ILE A 34 4.20 -0.07 -0.34
N GLU A 35 5.34 -0.43 -0.87
CA GLU A 35 6.61 0.11 -0.39
C GLU A 35 6.65 1.62 -0.50
N VAL A 36 6.23 2.16 -1.64
CA VAL A 36 6.24 3.59 -1.87
C VAL A 36 5.30 4.29 -0.89
N ILE A 37 4.11 3.74 -0.70
CA ILE A 37 3.13 4.33 0.20
C ILE A 37 3.64 4.30 1.64
N GLU A 38 4.20 3.18 2.06
CA GLU A 38 4.72 3.05 3.42
C GLU A 38 5.85 4.03 3.66
N LYS A 39 6.74 4.17 2.69
CA LYS A 39 7.83 5.11 2.79
C LYS A 39 7.30 6.54 2.91
N TRP A 40 6.31 6.87 2.10
CA TRP A 40 5.71 8.19 2.14
C TRP A 40 5.10 8.49 3.50
N ILE A 41 4.36 7.53 4.04
CA ILE A 41 3.75 7.68 5.36
C ILE A 41 4.83 7.90 6.41
N LYS A 42 5.88 7.10 6.36
CA LYS A 42 6.96 7.18 7.33
C LYS A 42 7.65 8.54 7.29
N GLU A 43 7.86 9.06 6.10
CA GLU A 43 8.51 10.36 5.95
C GLU A 43 7.62 11.51 6.41
N ASN A 44 6.31 11.36 6.25
CA ASN A 44 5.38 12.41 6.60
C ASN A 44 4.76 12.25 7.98
N SER A 45 5.12 11.21 8.69
CA SER A 45 4.52 10.87 9.98
C SER A 45 5.46 11.19 11.14
N LYS A 46 6.02 12.35 11.14
CA LYS A 46 6.91 12.72 12.26
C LYS A 46 6.16 13.27 13.44
#